data_b80841b44d6850267dc1779348696b29
#
_entry.id   b80841b44d6850267dc1779348696b29
#
_cell.length_a   1.000
_cell.length_b   1.000
_cell.length_c   1.000
_cell.angle_alpha   90.00
_cell.angle_beta   90.00
_cell.angle_gamma   90.00
#
_symmetry.space_group_name_H-M   'P 1'
#
loop_
_entity.id
_entity.type
_entity.pdbx_description
1 polymer ?
#
loop_
_entity_poly.entity_id
_entity_poly.type
_entity_poly.pdbx_seq_one_letter_code
_entity_poly.pdbx_strand_id
1 'polypeptide(L)'
;MLKRERRILLLMREYVLGGAETQFRYFIEYAEAQKWKLDVLIEHDLNIDDAALKKAAQKMKNVRFYELDGGRDSGRLYGSIMLHVLQNMLHIKYRTCLIYYPPDLTVAPLMRILGTHVVYSERTNGAAIGESRYFQKRLKSCNYILANSRYAKDELEKLTGRRVRQIRNGKPVVPQFPVKKNRGIRRILVPARISADKNQMLLLHYLKKYPKFDGRIVFAGLEEDKTYRNKMKQFINRNKLCDQVEFLGHVENMEGEYEKADLIVLPSLGEGMPNVVLEAYAYGRPVIVSDVSGEQDLVTNPRLRFGVKNPEEIDACIKYIQELDDDSYSRLIEENRKVVLQDYSIEKMAKSFYAILSQ
;
A
#
# COMPACT_ATOMS: atom_id res chain seq x y z
N MET A 1 30.06 -29.19 -14.40
CA MET A 1 29.53 -27.97 -13.76
C MET A 1 28.16 -28.27 -13.20
N LEU A 2 27.97 -28.21 -11.90
CA LEU A 2 26.64 -28.35 -11.26
C LEU A 2 25.70 -27.29 -11.82
N LYS A 3 24.55 -27.70 -12.38
CA LYS A 3 23.54 -26.76 -12.91
C LYS A 3 22.85 -26.06 -11.74
N ARG A 4 23.23 -24.82 -11.45
CA ARG A 4 22.65 -24.03 -10.36
C ARG A 4 21.18 -23.75 -10.65
N GLU A 5 20.33 -23.91 -9.64
CA GLU A 5 18.91 -23.52 -9.71
C GLU A 5 18.79 -22.01 -9.83
N ARG A 6 18.01 -21.52 -10.80
CA ARG A 6 17.76 -20.07 -10.97
C ARG A 6 16.54 -19.68 -10.15
N ARG A 7 16.70 -18.68 -9.27
CA ARG A 7 15.64 -18.18 -8.40
C ARG A 7 15.65 -16.65 -8.39
N ILE A 8 14.52 -16.06 -8.08
CA ILE A 8 14.35 -14.64 -7.78
C ILE A 8 14.48 -14.46 -6.27
N LEU A 9 15.20 -13.45 -5.83
CA LEU A 9 15.31 -13.06 -4.44
C LEU A 9 14.42 -11.85 -4.16
N LEU A 10 13.59 -11.91 -3.13
CA LEU A 10 12.79 -10.79 -2.63
C LEU A 10 13.26 -10.46 -1.20
N LEU A 11 13.64 -9.22 -0.97
CA LEU A 11 13.88 -8.71 0.38
C LEU A 11 12.58 -8.09 0.92
N MET A 12 12.12 -8.56 2.07
CA MET A 12 10.86 -8.15 2.66
C MET A 12 11.04 -7.88 4.15
N ARG A 13 10.45 -6.80 4.67
CA ARG A 13 10.56 -6.44 6.10
C ARG A 13 9.62 -7.27 6.96
N GLU A 14 8.37 -7.35 6.58
CA GLU A 14 7.32 -8.04 7.30
C GLU A 14 6.37 -8.72 6.31
N TYR A 15 5.68 -9.78 6.74
CA TYR A 15 4.77 -10.50 5.83
C TYR A 15 3.34 -9.91 5.84
N VAL A 16 2.88 -9.37 6.95
CA VAL A 16 1.45 -9.04 7.18
C VAL A 16 1.15 -7.55 7.24
N LEU A 17 2.05 -6.73 7.76
CA LEU A 17 1.77 -5.33 8.07
C LEU A 17 2.12 -4.40 6.89
N GLY A 18 1.18 -3.51 6.53
CA GLY A 18 1.42 -2.44 5.56
C GLY A 18 0.86 -2.69 4.16
N GLY A 19 0.76 -1.59 3.40
CA GLY A 19 0.22 -1.62 2.04
C GLY A 19 1.18 -2.21 1.01
N ALA A 20 2.48 -2.00 1.17
CA ALA A 20 3.51 -2.56 0.30
C ALA A 20 3.63 -4.08 0.51
N GLU A 21 3.66 -4.52 1.76
CA GLU A 21 3.72 -5.92 2.18
C GLU A 21 2.54 -6.70 1.63
N THR A 22 1.33 -6.15 1.71
CA THR A 22 0.12 -6.74 1.11
C THR A 22 0.29 -6.97 -0.39
N GLN A 23 0.88 -6.04 -1.13
CA GLN A 23 1.11 -6.20 -2.57
C GLN A 23 2.13 -7.30 -2.88
N PHE A 24 3.21 -7.38 -2.09
CA PHE A 24 4.19 -8.45 -2.26
C PHE A 24 3.66 -9.81 -1.83
N ARG A 25 2.77 -9.87 -0.83
CA ARG A 25 2.06 -11.10 -0.49
C ARG A 25 1.21 -11.60 -1.67
N TYR A 26 0.45 -10.74 -2.33
CA TYR A 26 -0.28 -11.11 -3.56
C TYR A 26 0.66 -11.58 -4.67
N PHE A 27 1.82 -10.93 -4.83
CA PHE A 27 2.83 -11.36 -5.79
C PHE A 27 3.38 -12.76 -5.45
N ILE A 28 3.69 -13.02 -4.18
CA ILE A 28 4.19 -14.30 -3.67
C ILE A 28 3.17 -15.43 -3.89
N GLU A 29 1.92 -15.21 -3.52
CA GLU A 29 0.82 -16.17 -3.70
C GLU A 29 0.60 -16.49 -5.19
N TYR A 30 0.65 -15.49 -6.04
CA TYR A 30 0.55 -15.68 -7.48
C TYR A 30 1.79 -16.42 -8.04
N ALA A 31 2.98 -16.10 -7.57
CA ALA A 31 4.22 -16.77 -7.95
C ALA A 31 4.18 -18.28 -7.61
N GLU A 32 3.69 -18.65 -6.43
CA GLU A 32 3.49 -20.04 -6.03
C GLU A 32 2.51 -20.74 -6.97
N ALA A 33 1.35 -20.13 -7.25
CA ALA A 33 0.35 -20.69 -8.16
C ALA A 33 0.89 -20.91 -9.59
N GLN A 34 1.79 -20.04 -10.04
CA GLN A 34 2.46 -20.15 -11.34
C GLN A 34 3.74 -21.00 -11.29
N LYS A 35 4.09 -21.59 -10.15
CA LYS A 35 5.29 -22.39 -9.93
C LYS A 35 6.60 -21.63 -10.20
N TRP A 36 6.60 -20.31 -9.98
CA TRP A 36 7.81 -19.49 -10.09
C TRP A 36 8.72 -19.73 -8.89
N LYS A 37 10.03 -19.78 -9.13
CA LYS A 37 11.02 -20.06 -8.11
C LYS A 37 11.45 -18.76 -7.42
N LEU A 38 10.97 -18.55 -6.21
CA LEU A 38 11.17 -17.33 -5.43
C LEU A 38 11.71 -17.68 -4.05
N ASP A 39 12.75 -16.98 -3.61
CA ASP A 39 13.24 -16.97 -2.24
C ASP A 39 12.91 -15.61 -1.62
N VAL A 40 12.27 -15.63 -0.46
CA VAL A 40 11.86 -14.44 0.28
C VAL A 40 12.67 -14.39 1.56
N LEU A 41 13.51 -13.37 1.70
CA LEU A 41 14.20 -13.07 2.95
C LEU A 41 13.38 -12.07 3.74
N ILE A 42 12.98 -12.45 4.95
CA ILE A 42 12.15 -11.64 5.83
C ILE A 42 12.96 -11.26 7.06
N GLU A 43 12.99 -9.97 7.35
CA GLU A 43 13.49 -9.49 8.64
C GLU A 43 12.51 -9.93 9.73
N HIS A 44 13.00 -10.67 10.70
CA HIS A 44 12.19 -11.12 11.81
C HIS A 44 12.21 -10.08 12.94
N ASP A 45 11.06 -9.44 13.20
CA ASP A 45 10.88 -8.74 14.47
C ASP A 45 10.40 -9.78 15.49
N LEU A 46 11.26 -10.10 16.46
CA LEU A 46 11.02 -11.09 17.53
C LEU A 46 9.74 -10.86 18.35
N ASN A 47 9.09 -9.71 18.19
CA ASN A 47 7.88 -9.34 18.90
C ASN A 47 6.57 -9.62 18.11
N ILE A 48 6.65 -10.11 16.87
CA ILE A 48 5.49 -10.38 16.04
C ILE A 48 5.35 -11.90 15.85
N ASP A 49 4.29 -12.49 16.43
CA ASP A 49 3.94 -13.90 16.11
C ASP A 49 3.36 -13.95 14.69
N ASP A 50 4.20 -14.29 13.74
CA ASP A 50 3.81 -14.37 12.32
C ASP A 50 3.22 -15.75 11.98
N ALA A 51 2.08 -16.07 12.60
CA ALA A 51 1.33 -17.29 12.31
C ALA A 51 0.93 -17.35 10.83
N ALA A 52 0.71 -16.21 10.16
CA ALA A 52 0.38 -16.13 8.76
C ALA A 52 1.57 -16.52 7.88
N LEU A 53 2.79 -16.08 8.21
CA LEU A 53 4.02 -16.47 7.54
C LEU A 53 4.26 -17.97 7.68
N LYS A 54 4.18 -18.51 8.89
CA LYS A 54 4.35 -19.94 9.16
C LYS A 54 3.37 -20.80 8.35
N LYS A 55 2.10 -20.39 8.29
CA LYS A 55 1.06 -21.05 7.51
C LYS A 55 1.33 -20.96 6.01
N ALA A 56 1.81 -19.82 5.50
CA ALA A 56 2.18 -19.64 4.11
C ALA A 56 3.37 -20.52 3.74
N ALA A 57 4.43 -20.50 4.54
CA ALA A 57 5.65 -21.30 4.32
C ALA A 57 5.37 -22.82 4.25
N GLN A 58 4.45 -23.32 5.09
CA GLN A 58 4.06 -24.74 5.06
C GLN A 58 3.30 -25.14 3.80
N LYS A 59 2.59 -24.23 3.14
CA LYS A 59 1.75 -24.51 1.98
C LYS A 59 2.48 -24.34 0.64
N MET A 60 3.53 -23.51 0.61
CA MET A 60 4.24 -23.17 -0.61
C MET A 60 5.40 -24.14 -0.87
N LYS A 61 5.57 -24.56 -2.13
CA LYS A 61 6.62 -25.49 -2.57
C LYS A 61 7.67 -24.81 -3.45
N ASN A 62 7.27 -23.83 -4.22
CA ASN A 62 8.14 -23.11 -5.17
C ASN A 62 8.70 -21.84 -4.56
N VAL A 63 7.96 -21.26 -3.60
CA VAL A 63 8.41 -20.12 -2.79
C VAL A 63 9.00 -20.65 -1.49
N ARG A 64 10.20 -20.18 -1.15
CA ARG A 64 10.89 -20.50 0.11
C ARG A 64 11.03 -19.23 0.92
N PHE A 65 10.81 -19.35 2.22
CA PHE A 65 10.94 -18.24 3.17
C PHE A 65 12.14 -18.48 4.08
N TYR A 66 12.90 -17.43 4.31
CA TYR A 66 14.06 -17.42 5.20
C TYR A 66 13.92 -16.24 6.14
N GLU A 67 13.81 -16.52 7.42
CA GLU A 67 13.79 -15.51 8.47
C GLU A 67 15.24 -15.09 8.78
N LEU A 68 15.50 -13.79 8.75
CA LEU A 68 16.81 -13.23 9.06
C LEU A 68 16.77 -12.57 10.42
N ASP A 69 17.70 -12.94 11.28
CA ASP A 69 17.92 -12.25 12.53
C ASP A 69 18.62 -10.90 12.25
N GLY A 70 17.86 -9.83 12.22
CA GLY A 70 18.36 -8.47 11.98
C GLY A 70 18.35 -7.61 13.23
N GLY A 71 17.46 -7.89 14.16
CA GLY A 71 17.19 -7.02 15.29
C GLY A 71 16.95 -5.57 14.83
N ARG A 72 17.21 -4.59 15.70
CA ARG A 72 17.19 -3.15 15.35
C ARG A 72 18.52 -2.68 14.69
N ASP A 73 19.46 -3.59 14.49
CA ASP A 73 20.79 -3.27 13.94
C ASP A 73 20.83 -3.56 12.44
N SER A 74 20.78 -2.50 11.64
CA SER A 74 20.86 -2.58 10.18
C SER A 74 22.14 -3.30 9.70
N GLY A 75 23.25 -3.19 10.42
CA GLY A 75 24.50 -3.84 10.05
C GLY A 75 24.41 -5.37 10.13
N ARG A 76 23.76 -5.90 11.17
CA ARG A 76 23.52 -7.34 11.33
C ARG A 76 22.60 -7.86 10.23
N LEU A 77 21.51 -7.16 9.93
CA LEU A 77 20.58 -7.55 8.88
C LEU A 77 21.28 -7.68 7.52
N TYR A 78 22.06 -6.67 7.13
CA TYR A 78 22.77 -6.71 5.84
C TYR A 78 23.84 -7.80 5.81
N GLY A 79 24.51 -8.03 6.94
CA GLY A 79 25.43 -9.17 7.11
C GLY A 79 24.70 -10.51 6.92
N SER A 80 23.54 -10.70 7.51
CA SER A 80 22.73 -11.91 7.39
C SER A 80 22.23 -12.14 5.96
N ILE A 81 21.78 -11.08 5.27
CA ILE A 81 21.40 -11.15 3.84
C ILE A 81 22.59 -11.65 3.01
N MET A 82 23.76 -11.04 3.22
CA MET A 82 24.94 -11.41 2.44
C MET A 82 25.45 -12.81 2.74
N LEU A 83 25.43 -13.21 4.02
CA LEU A 83 25.79 -14.58 4.42
C LEU A 83 24.86 -15.60 3.76
N HIS A 84 23.54 -15.36 3.78
CA HIS A 84 22.57 -16.23 3.12
C HIS A 84 22.88 -16.37 1.62
N VAL A 85 23.14 -15.27 0.92
CA VAL A 85 23.46 -15.29 -0.51
C VAL A 85 24.74 -16.07 -0.77
N LEU A 86 25.80 -15.83 0.00
CA LEU A 86 27.08 -16.52 -0.15
C LEU A 86 26.98 -18.02 0.14
N GLN A 87 26.29 -18.43 1.20
CA GLN A 87 26.09 -19.84 1.54
C GLN A 87 25.35 -20.61 0.45
N ASN A 88 24.44 -19.96 -0.26
CA ASN A 88 23.64 -20.58 -1.30
C ASN A 88 24.26 -20.50 -2.69
N MET A 89 25.35 -19.75 -2.90
CA MET A 89 25.97 -19.53 -4.23
C MET A 89 26.37 -20.79 -4.98
N LEU A 90 26.66 -21.89 -4.30
CA LEU A 90 27.05 -23.15 -4.93
C LEU A 90 25.86 -23.84 -5.61
N HIS A 91 24.66 -23.73 -5.04
CA HIS A 91 23.46 -24.45 -5.47
C HIS A 91 22.44 -23.57 -6.17
N ILE A 92 22.35 -22.28 -5.76
CA ILE A 92 21.38 -21.33 -6.25
C ILE A 92 22.10 -20.18 -6.98
N LYS A 93 21.54 -19.76 -8.10
CA LYS A 93 21.88 -18.52 -8.77
C LYS A 93 20.73 -17.55 -8.64
N TYR A 94 20.85 -16.55 -7.75
CA TYR A 94 19.93 -15.45 -7.72
C TYR A 94 20.15 -14.58 -8.96
N ARG A 95 19.22 -14.73 -9.91
CA ARG A 95 19.27 -13.95 -11.15
C ARG A 95 18.91 -12.51 -10.90
N THR A 96 17.92 -12.28 -10.07
CA THR A 96 17.38 -10.95 -9.75
C THR A 96 17.08 -10.86 -8.27
N CYS A 97 17.38 -9.70 -7.69
CA CYS A 97 17.00 -9.30 -6.33
C CYS A 97 16.03 -8.13 -6.41
N LEU A 98 14.83 -8.30 -5.86
CA LEU A 98 13.80 -7.26 -5.74
C LEU A 98 13.86 -6.64 -4.36
N ILE A 99 14.03 -5.32 -4.32
CA ILE A 99 14.11 -4.48 -3.12
C ILE A 99 12.97 -3.46 -3.19
N TYR A 100 12.24 -3.25 -2.10
CA TYR A 100 11.22 -2.19 -2.06
C TYR A 100 11.38 -1.23 -0.87
N TYR A 101 12.25 -1.54 0.07
CA TYR A 101 12.53 -0.67 1.19
C TYR A 101 13.84 0.09 0.97
N PRO A 102 13.87 1.45 1.05
CA PRO A 102 15.06 2.22 0.70
C PRO A 102 16.35 1.85 1.44
N PRO A 103 16.34 1.58 2.76
CA PRO A 103 17.53 1.12 3.48
C PRO A 103 18.17 -0.15 2.91
N ASP A 104 17.37 -1.07 2.34
CA ASP A 104 17.87 -2.33 1.78
C ASP A 104 18.67 -2.12 0.48
N LEU A 105 18.62 -0.93 -0.12
CA LEU A 105 19.50 -0.53 -1.21
C LEU A 105 20.99 -0.60 -0.83
N THR A 106 21.31 -0.69 0.47
CA THR A 106 22.67 -0.86 0.97
C THR A 106 23.34 -2.11 0.39
N VAL A 107 22.61 -3.21 0.17
CA VAL A 107 23.17 -4.44 -0.40
C VAL A 107 23.29 -4.41 -1.93
N ALA A 108 22.65 -3.46 -2.61
CA ALA A 108 22.56 -3.42 -4.07
C ALA A 108 23.91 -3.46 -4.80
N PRO A 109 24.97 -2.70 -4.41
CA PRO A 109 26.25 -2.76 -5.09
C PRO A 109 26.89 -4.14 -5.01
N LEU A 110 26.80 -4.80 -3.85
CA LEU A 110 27.41 -6.10 -3.63
C LEU A 110 26.65 -7.19 -4.40
N MET A 111 25.32 -7.16 -4.42
CA MET A 111 24.52 -8.03 -5.27
C MET A 111 24.93 -7.92 -6.74
N ARG A 112 25.18 -6.70 -7.21
CA ARG A 112 25.67 -6.47 -8.59
C ARG A 112 27.02 -7.12 -8.86
N ILE A 113 27.97 -7.01 -7.92
CA ILE A 113 29.30 -7.64 -8.02
C ILE A 113 29.15 -9.17 -8.10
N LEU A 114 28.19 -9.73 -7.39
CA LEU A 114 27.88 -11.17 -7.43
C LEU A 114 27.12 -11.60 -8.71
N GLY A 115 26.87 -10.68 -9.64
CA GLY A 115 26.20 -10.93 -10.91
C GLY A 115 24.66 -11.05 -10.81
N THR A 116 24.07 -10.54 -9.73
CA THR A 116 22.63 -10.48 -9.54
C THR A 116 22.09 -9.16 -10.08
N HIS A 117 21.05 -9.19 -10.89
CA HIS A 117 20.32 -7.97 -11.30
C HIS A 117 19.54 -7.43 -10.11
N VAL A 118 19.72 -6.15 -9.82
CA VAL A 118 19.00 -5.49 -8.72
C VAL A 118 17.85 -4.67 -9.28
N VAL A 119 16.66 -4.87 -8.75
CA VAL A 119 15.44 -4.14 -9.07
C VAL A 119 14.96 -3.44 -7.80
N TYR A 120 14.83 -2.13 -7.85
CA TYR A 120 14.19 -1.35 -6.79
C TYR A 120 12.76 -1.00 -7.17
N SER A 121 11.83 -1.19 -6.27
CA SER A 121 10.42 -0.85 -6.47
C SER A 121 9.95 0.11 -5.40
N GLU A 122 9.81 1.38 -5.76
CA GLU A 122 9.21 2.40 -4.91
C GLU A 122 7.71 2.10 -4.70
N ARG A 123 7.30 2.07 -3.44
CA ARG A 123 5.92 1.73 -3.04
C ARG A 123 5.21 2.85 -2.28
N THR A 124 5.92 3.97 -2.07
CA THR A 124 5.42 5.21 -1.47
C THR A 124 5.44 6.33 -2.49
N ASN A 125 5.66 7.56 -2.06
CA ASN A 125 5.75 8.74 -2.93
C ASN A 125 7.19 9.10 -3.36
N GLY A 126 8.20 8.32 -2.98
CA GLY A 126 9.60 8.58 -3.29
C GLY A 126 10.30 9.59 -2.37
N ALA A 127 9.63 10.13 -1.36
CA ALA A 127 10.20 11.15 -0.47
C ALA A 127 11.48 10.67 0.23
N ALA A 128 11.49 9.44 0.76
CA ALA A 128 12.67 8.88 1.44
C ALA A 128 13.90 8.82 0.54
N ILE A 129 13.73 8.58 -0.75
CA ILE A 129 14.80 8.64 -1.74
C ILE A 129 15.20 10.10 -1.99
N GLY A 130 14.23 11.02 -2.13
CA GLY A 130 14.47 12.44 -2.37
C GLY A 130 15.29 13.10 -1.26
N GLU A 131 15.04 12.75 -0.02
CA GLU A 131 15.69 13.30 1.17
C GLU A 131 17.10 12.74 1.43
N SER A 132 17.47 11.59 0.81
CA SER A 132 18.72 10.90 1.10
C SER A 132 19.65 10.77 -0.12
N ARG A 133 20.72 11.58 -0.14
CA ARG A 133 21.81 11.43 -1.13
C ARG A 133 22.43 10.03 -1.12
N TYR A 134 22.43 9.37 0.04
CA TYR A 134 22.93 8.00 0.16
C TYR A 134 22.08 7.03 -0.66
N PHE A 135 20.75 7.06 -0.51
CA PHE A 135 19.85 6.18 -1.26
C PHE A 135 19.85 6.50 -2.76
N GLN A 136 19.90 7.79 -3.14
CA GLN A 136 20.04 8.20 -4.53
C GLN A 136 21.30 7.61 -5.16
N LYS A 137 22.44 7.62 -4.45
CA LYS A 137 23.69 7.00 -4.91
C LYS A 137 23.54 5.48 -5.06
N ARG A 138 22.86 4.81 -4.12
CA ARG A 138 22.65 3.35 -4.15
C ARG A 138 21.72 2.92 -5.29
N LEU A 139 20.74 3.73 -5.65
CA LEU A 139 19.87 3.49 -6.81
C LEU A 139 20.66 3.36 -8.13
N LYS A 140 21.84 3.97 -8.25
CA LYS A 140 22.70 3.79 -9.43
C LYS A 140 23.14 2.34 -9.63
N SER A 141 23.16 1.54 -8.57
CA SER A 141 23.49 0.11 -8.64
C SER A 141 22.30 -0.76 -9.09
N CYS A 142 21.09 -0.22 -9.13
CA CYS A 142 19.93 -0.96 -9.60
C CYS A 142 19.91 -1.05 -11.13
N ASN A 143 19.55 -2.22 -11.68
CA ASN A 143 19.33 -2.40 -13.11
C ASN A 143 18.03 -1.74 -13.55
N TYR A 144 16.98 -1.90 -12.75
CA TYR A 144 15.67 -1.32 -12.98
C TYR A 144 15.19 -0.58 -11.74
N ILE A 145 14.49 0.53 -11.98
CA ILE A 145 13.77 1.29 -10.97
C ILE A 145 12.30 1.24 -11.37
N LEU A 146 11.46 0.83 -10.41
CA LEU A 146 10.03 0.69 -10.58
C LEU A 146 9.31 1.64 -9.61
N ALA A 147 8.10 2.06 -9.96
CA ALA A 147 7.22 2.84 -9.09
C ALA A 147 5.79 2.31 -9.20
N ASN A 148 4.99 2.45 -8.12
CA ASN A 148 3.60 2.03 -8.12
C ASN A 148 2.64 3.07 -8.70
N SER A 149 3.01 4.36 -8.69
CA SER A 149 2.19 5.47 -9.17
C SER A 149 2.92 6.30 -10.24
N ARG A 150 2.16 7.10 -10.98
CA ARG A 150 2.70 8.05 -11.94
C ARG A 150 3.54 9.10 -11.22
N TYR A 151 3.02 9.62 -10.11
CA TYR A 151 3.72 10.61 -9.32
C TYR A 151 5.10 10.13 -8.85
N ALA A 152 5.17 8.96 -8.18
CA ALA A 152 6.44 8.40 -7.73
C ALA A 152 7.39 8.10 -8.90
N LYS A 153 6.86 7.66 -10.05
CA LYS A 153 7.64 7.48 -11.27
C LYS A 153 8.29 8.78 -11.71
N ASP A 154 7.48 9.85 -11.88
CA ASP A 154 7.95 11.12 -12.40
C ASP A 154 8.97 11.78 -11.43
N GLU A 155 8.74 11.68 -10.12
CA GLU A 155 9.70 12.16 -9.10
C GLU A 155 11.02 11.38 -9.15
N LEU A 156 11.00 10.06 -9.24
CA LEU A 156 12.22 9.27 -9.34
C LEU A 156 12.96 9.48 -10.68
N GLU A 157 12.24 9.72 -11.78
CA GLU A 157 12.87 10.09 -13.07
C GLU A 157 13.60 11.43 -12.97
N LYS A 158 13.00 12.45 -12.34
CA LYS A 158 13.63 13.74 -12.06
C LYS A 158 14.87 13.61 -11.17
N LEU A 159 14.76 12.84 -10.08
CA LEU A 159 15.84 12.66 -9.10
C LEU A 159 17.03 11.88 -9.66
N THR A 160 16.79 10.91 -10.53
CA THR A 160 17.81 9.95 -10.97
C THR A 160 18.32 10.19 -12.38
N GLY A 161 17.58 10.93 -13.20
CA GLY A 161 17.81 11.04 -14.64
C GLY A 161 17.66 9.73 -15.41
N ARG A 162 17.03 8.71 -14.79
CA ARG A 162 16.88 7.36 -15.34
C ARG A 162 15.43 7.05 -15.61
N ARG A 163 15.17 6.22 -16.62
CA ARG A 163 13.83 5.71 -16.90
C ARG A 163 13.32 4.85 -15.73
N VAL A 164 12.14 5.17 -15.23
CA VAL A 164 11.40 4.43 -14.22
C VAL A 164 10.19 3.75 -14.87
N ARG A 165 9.97 2.47 -14.57
CA ARG A 165 8.81 1.74 -15.08
C ARG A 165 7.71 1.74 -14.03
N GLN A 166 6.48 1.97 -14.45
CA GLN A 166 5.34 1.88 -13.54
C GLN A 166 4.81 0.45 -13.48
N ILE A 167 4.66 -0.09 -12.24
CA ILE A 167 3.92 -1.32 -11.97
C ILE A 167 2.88 -1.01 -10.91
N ARG A 168 1.64 -0.94 -11.34
CA ARG A 168 0.48 -0.63 -10.50
C ARG A 168 0.25 -1.71 -9.44
N ASN A 169 -0.42 -1.36 -8.33
CA ASN A 169 -0.85 -2.30 -7.31
C ASN A 169 -1.89 -3.27 -7.88
N GLY A 170 -1.93 -4.50 -7.34
CA GLY A 170 -2.95 -5.48 -7.65
C GLY A 170 -3.99 -5.59 -6.54
N LYS A 171 -5.23 -5.88 -6.91
CA LYS A 171 -6.29 -6.24 -5.97
C LYS A 171 -6.93 -7.56 -6.36
N PRO A 172 -7.34 -8.39 -5.37
CA PRO A 172 -8.14 -9.57 -5.66
C PRO A 172 -9.48 -9.14 -6.26
N VAL A 173 -9.98 -9.98 -7.16
CA VAL A 173 -11.36 -9.86 -7.59
C VAL A 173 -12.24 -10.25 -6.42
N VAL A 174 -13.01 -9.31 -5.91
CA VAL A 174 -13.98 -9.57 -4.86
C VAL A 174 -15.35 -9.89 -5.47
N PRO A 175 -16.20 -10.68 -4.79
CA PRO A 175 -17.56 -10.92 -5.23
C PRO A 175 -18.30 -9.61 -5.54
N GLN A 176 -19.16 -9.62 -6.54
CA GLN A 176 -19.97 -8.44 -6.83
C GLN A 176 -20.92 -8.17 -5.67
N PHE A 177 -20.67 -7.11 -4.93
CA PHE A 177 -21.65 -6.61 -3.98
C PHE A 177 -22.70 -5.78 -4.72
N PRO A 178 -23.96 -5.84 -4.29
CA PRO A 178 -25.01 -4.99 -4.83
C PRO A 178 -24.61 -3.52 -4.68
N VAL A 179 -24.80 -2.74 -5.73
CA VAL A 179 -24.64 -1.28 -5.64
C VAL A 179 -25.66 -0.78 -4.62
N LYS A 180 -25.15 -0.15 -3.55
CA LYS A 180 -26.02 0.42 -2.52
C LYS A 180 -26.74 1.62 -3.13
N LYS A 181 -28.09 1.64 -3.05
CA LYS A 181 -28.83 2.81 -3.49
C LYS A 181 -28.41 4.04 -2.68
N ASN A 182 -28.29 5.17 -3.33
CA ASN A 182 -27.94 6.42 -2.68
C ASN A 182 -29.08 6.89 -1.76
N ARG A 183 -29.00 6.53 -0.47
CA ARG A 183 -29.99 6.91 0.57
C ARG A 183 -29.50 7.99 1.52
N GLY A 184 -28.46 8.71 1.14
CA GLY A 184 -27.73 9.64 1.98
C GLY A 184 -26.47 9.00 2.60
N ILE A 185 -25.60 9.85 3.12
CA ILE A 185 -24.31 9.46 3.71
C ILE A 185 -24.42 9.58 5.22
N ARG A 186 -24.50 8.45 5.91
CA ARG A 186 -24.60 8.37 7.38
C ARG A 186 -23.41 7.69 8.02
N ARG A 187 -22.70 6.80 7.30
CA ARG A 187 -21.52 6.09 7.81
C ARG A 187 -20.33 6.35 6.88
N ILE A 188 -19.44 7.22 7.33
CA ILE A 188 -18.17 7.51 6.66
C ILE A 188 -17.11 6.61 7.26
N LEU A 189 -16.48 5.75 6.44
CA LEU A 189 -15.38 4.90 6.86
C LEU A 189 -14.04 5.50 6.43
N VAL A 190 -13.08 5.50 7.36
CA VAL A 190 -11.70 5.99 7.16
C VAL A 190 -10.74 4.83 7.47
N PRO A 191 -10.45 3.98 6.49
CA PRO A 191 -9.60 2.80 6.69
C PRO A 191 -8.13 3.18 6.57
N ALA A 192 -7.55 3.64 7.67
CA ALA A 192 -6.15 4.06 7.72
C ALA A 192 -5.59 3.94 9.15
N ARG A 193 -4.28 3.71 9.28
CA ARG A 193 -3.57 3.84 10.55
C ARG A 193 -3.82 5.22 11.14
N ILE A 194 -3.92 5.31 12.45
CA ILE A 194 -4.09 6.59 13.15
C ILE A 194 -2.72 7.25 13.30
N SER A 195 -2.44 8.21 12.43
CA SER A 195 -1.15 8.92 12.38
C SER A 195 -1.30 10.28 11.72
N ALA A 196 -0.36 11.18 11.97
CA ALA A 196 -0.43 12.57 11.51
C ALA A 196 -0.43 12.69 9.97
N ASP A 197 0.27 11.81 9.26
CA ASP A 197 0.31 11.75 7.80
C ASP A 197 -1.04 11.35 7.17
N LYS A 198 -1.90 10.64 7.91
CA LYS A 198 -3.26 10.27 7.49
C LYS A 198 -4.31 11.34 7.80
N ASN A 199 -3.95 12.39 8.52
CA ASN A 199 -4.70 13.66 8.67
C ASN A 199 -6.17 13.51 9.09
N GLN A 200 -6.48 12.51 9.93
CA GLN A 200 -7.87 12.27 10.40
C GLN A 200 -8.47 13.47 11.15
N MET A 201 -7.61 14.35 11.71
CA MET A 201 -8.06 15.59 12.37
C MET A 201 -8.90 16.47 11.45
N LEU A 202 -8.65 16.46 10.14
CA LEU A 202 -9.44 17.25 9.18
C LEU A 202 -10.93 16.87 9.22
N LEU A 203 -11.23 15.58 9.39
CA LEU A 203 -12.60 15.08 9.50
C LEU A 203 -13.27 15.47 10.83
N LEU A 204 -12.51 15.61 11.91
CA LEU A 204 -13.01 16.13 13.17
C LEU A 204 -13.32 17.63 13.06
N HIS A 205 -12.50 18.38 12.33
CA HIS A 205 -12.79 19.77 11.99
C HIS A 205 -14.05 19.90 11.12
N TYR A 206 -14.24 18.97 10.18
CA TYR A 206 -15.47 18.88 9.39
C TYR A 206 -16.70 18.72 10.30
N LEU A 207 -16.72 17.72 11.21
CA LEU A 207 -17.83 17.52 12.14
C LEU A 207 -18.13 18.76 13.00
N LYS A 208 -17.09 19.41 13.52
CA LYS A 208 -17.23 20.64 14.30
C LYS A 208 -17.90 21.76 13.50
N LYS A 209 -17.54 21.88 12.21
CA LYS A 209 -18.05 22.95 11.34
C LYS A 209 -19.46 22.66 10.82
N TYR A 210 -19.81 21.37 10.67
CA TYR A 210 -21.10 20.93 10.15
C TYR A 210 -21.87 20.12 11.21
N PRO A 211 -22.35 20.75 12.30
CA PRO A 211 -22.99 20.03 13.41
C PRO A 211 -24.34 19.38 13.04
N LYS A 212 -24.91 19.76 11.89
CA LYS A 212 -26.14 19.15 11.33
C LYS A 212 -25.88 17.86 10.54
N PHE A 213 -24.63 17.44 10.39
CA PHE A 213 -24.33 16.16 9.75
C PHE A 213 -24.87 15.01 10.63
N ASP A 214 -25.91 14.34 10.12
CA ASP A 214 -26.58 13.22 10.80
C ASP A 214 -25.91 11.89 10.44
N GLY A 215 -24.65 11.74 10.84
CA GLY A 215 -23.87 10.56 10.54
C GLY A 215 -22.70 10.35 11.50
N ARG A 216 -21.97 9.26 11.27
CA ARG A 216 -20.78 8.89 12.04
C ARG A 216 -19.57 8.76 11.15
N ILE A 217 -18.40 9.15 11.70
CA ILE A 217 -17.10 8.87 11.12
C ILE A 217 -16.47 7.72 11.88
N VAL A 218 -16.11 6.67 11.16
CA VAL A 218 -15.55 5.43 11.68
C VAL A 218 -14.11 5.31 11.25
N PHE A 219 -13.20 5.39 12.21
CA PHE A 219 -11.77 5.19 11.98
C PHE A 219 -11.41 3.72 12.21
N ALA A 220 -10.92 3.05 11.16
CA ALA A 220 -10.52 1.65 11.20
C ALA A 220 -9.03 1.52 10.86
N GLY A 221 -8.20 1.21 11.86
CA GLY A 221 -6.77 1.04 11.71
C GLY A 221 -6.02 1.10 13.04
N LEU A 222 -4.78 0.62 13.03
CA LEU A 222 -3.91 0.62 14.19
C LEU A 222 -3.59 2.04 14.68
N GLU A 223 -3.50 2.20 15.99
CA GLU A 223 -3.03 3.43 16.63
C GLU A 223 -1.49 3.47 16.61
N GLU A 224 -0.91 3.98 15.53
CA GLU A 224 0.54 4.06 15.36
C GLU A 224 1.13 5.25 16.14
N ASP A 225 0.48 6.41 16.09
CA ASP A 225 0.89 7.63 16.80
C ASP A 225 -0.05 7.91 18.00
N LYS A 226 0.39 7.47 19.18
CA LYS A 226 -0.35 7.71 20.44
C LYS A 226 -0.54 9.20 20.75
N THR A 227 0.42 10.05 20.39
CA THR A 227 0.34 11.51 20.63
C THR A 227 -0.74 12.12 19.74
N TYR A 228 -0.75 11.77 18.47
CA TYR A 228 -1.78 12.21 17.52
C TYR A 228 -3.17 11.71 17.94
N ARG A 229 -3.25 10.44 18.32
CA ARG A 229 -4.50 9.84 18.81
C ARG A 229 -5.04 10.55 20.04
N ASN A 230 -4.19 10.93 20.99
CA ASN A 230 -4.60 11.69 22.17
C ASN A 230 -5.10 13.09 21.81
N LYS A 231 -4.47 13.77 20.85
CA LYS A 231 -4.97 15.05 20.33
C LYS A 231 -6.37 14.91 19.73
N MET A 232 -6.62 13.83 18.97
CA MET A 232 -7.96 13.55 18.43
C MET A 232 -8.98 13.33 19.55
N LYS A 233 -8.68 12.51 20.57
CA LYS A 233 -9.56 12.28 21.74
C LYS A 233 -9.90 13.58 22.46
N GLN A 234 -8.90 14.43 22.72
CA GLN A 234 -9.12 15.72 23.36
C GLN A 234 -10.02 16.63 22.53
N PHE A 235 -9.82 16.65 21.20
CA PHE A 235 -10.65 17.46 20.30
C PHE A 235 -12.10 16.99 20.29
N ILE A 236 -12.34 15.68 20.22
CA ILE A 236 -13.65 15.02 20.26
C ILE A 236 -14.39 15.43 21.54
N ASN A 237 -13.75 15.28 22.71
CA ASN A 237 -14.36 15.60 24.00
C ASN A 237 -14.69 17.09 24.13
N ARG A 238 -13.74 17.98 23.77
CA ARG A 238 -13.94 19.45 23.84
C ARG A 238 -15.09 19.93 22.96
N ASN A 239 -15.33 19.30 21.83
CA ASN A 239 -16.35 19.70 20.85
C ASN A 239 -17.62 18.83 20.92
N LYS A 240 -17.75 17.93 21.91
CA LYS A 240 -18.93 17.05 22.14
C LYS A 240 -19.25 16.17 20.92
N LEU A 241 -18.23 15.60 20.25
CA LEU A 241 -18.38 14.79 19.05
C LEU A 241 -18.40 13.26 19.33
N CYS A 242 -18.52 12.86 20.60
CA CYS A 242 -18.40 11.44 21.01
C CYS A 242 -19.40 10.54 20.29
N ASP A 243 -20.62 11.00 20.04
CA ASP A 243 -21.67 10.21 19.41
C ASP A 243 -21.50 10.10 17.88
N GLN A 244 -20.67 10.95 17.28
CA GLN A 244 -20.41 10.99 15.85
C GLN A 244 -19.09 10.35 15.42
N VAL A 245 -18.27 9.87 16.38
CA VAL A 245 -16.95 9.32 16.11
C VAL A 245 -16.77 7.94 16.73
N GLU A 246 -16.38 6.98 15.92
CA GLU A 246 -16.10 5.59 16.33
C GLU A 246 -14.66 5.21 15.97
N PHE A 247 -13.98 4.48 16.85
CA PHE A 247 -12.65 3.91 16.58
C PHE A 247 -12.71 2.40 16.72
N LEU A 248 -12.47 1.68 15.63
CA LEU A 248 -12.52 0.22 15.61
C LEU A 248 -11.17 -0.43 15.97
N GLY A 249 -10.07 0.36 15.96
CA GLY A 249 -8.75 -0.23 16.05
C GLY A 249 -8.39 -1.07 14.83
N HIS A 250 -7.56 -2.10 15.02
CA HIS A 250 -7.24 -3.04 13.96
C HIS A 250 -8.44 -3.93 13.62
N VAL A 251 -8.80 -3.98 12.36
CA VAL A 251 -9.87 -4.81 11.84
C VAL A 251 -9.27 -5.84 10.88
N GLU A 252 -9.32 -7.12 11.25
CA GLU A 252 -8.77 -8.21 10.44
C GLU A 252 -9.52 -8.39 9.11
N ASN A 253 -10.85 -8.34 9.17
CA ASN A 253 -11.69 -8.44 7.99
C ASN A 253 -12.43 -7.12 7.73
N MET A 254 -11.86 -6.33 6.83
CA MET A 254 -12.41 -5.03 6.44
C MET A 254 -13.66 -5.13 5.54
N GLU A 255 -13.96 -6.29 4.96
CA GLU A 255 -15.08 -6.49 4.03
C GLU A 255 -16.40 -6.00 4.61
N GLY A 256 -16.76 -6.46 5.82
CA GLY A 256 -17.97 -6.04 6.49
C GLY A 256 -18.04 -4.55 6.82
N GLU A 257 -16.88 -3.89 7.02
CA GLU A 257 -16.85 -2.44 7.26
C GLU A 257 -17.04 -1.65 5.95
N TYR A 258 -16.45 -2.11 4.84
CA TYR A 258 -16.74 -1.56 3.52
C TYR A 258 -18.22 -1.74 3.15
N GLU A 259 -18.81 -2.89 3.46
CA GLU A 259 -20.22 -3.16 3.18
C GLU A 259 -21.17 -2.23 3.92
N LYS A 260 -20.88 -1.91 5.20
CA LYS A 260 -21.67 -0.98 6.02
C LYS A 260 -21.49 0.48 5.60
N ALA A 261 -20.35 0.83 5.03
CA ALA A 261 -20.01 2.21 4.69
C ALA A 261 -20.89 2.78 3.58
N ASP A 262 -21.29 4.04 3.71
CA ASP A 262 -21.95 4.81 2.65
C ASP A 262 -20.92 5.61 1.83
N LEU A 263 -19.80 5.99 2.45
CA LEU A 263 -18.71 6.74 1.85
C LEU A 263 -17.38 6.33 2.47
N ILE A 264 -16.35 6.22 1.64
CA ILE A 264 -14.97 6.07 2.09
C ILE A 264 -14.27 7.42 1.96
N VAL A 265 -13.50 7.80 2.99
CA VAL A 265 -12.73 9.04 2.97
C VAL A 265 -11.26 8.77 3.26
N LEU A 266 -10.37 9.31 2.44
CA LEU A 266 -8.93 9.23 2.64
C LEU A 266 -8.35 10.65 2.69
N PRO A 267 -8.13 11.24 3.89
CA PRO A 267 -7.69 12.62 4.04
C PRO A 267 -6.17 12.78 4.11
N SER A 268 -5.40 11.81 3.61
CA SER A 268 -3.93 11.74 3.73
C SER A 268 -3.21 13.00 3.25
N LEU A 269 -2.04 13.28 3.82
CA LEU A 269 -1.16 14.36 3.37
C LEU A 269 -0.30 13.98 2.16
N GLY A 270 -0.25 12.69 1.82
CA GLY A 270 0.44 12.16 0.65
C GLY A 270 0.35 10.64 0.58
N GLU A 271 0.22 10.11 -0.61
CA GLU A 271 0.16 8.68 -0.90
C GLU A 271 1.04 8.34 -2.11
N GLY A 272 1.51 7.09 -2.16
CA GLY A 272 2.08 6.54 -3.38
C GLY A 272 0.98 6.07 -4.32
N MET A 273 0.36 4.94 -3.94
CA MET A 273 -0.86 4.44 -4.56
C MET A 273 -1.77 3.92 -3.44
N PRO A 274 -2.88 4.59 -3.12
CA PRO A 274 -3.70 4.25 -1.98
C PRO A 274 -4.51 2.98 -2.24
N ASN A 275 -4.16 1.89 -1.55
CA ASN A 275 -4.88 0.61 -1.63
C ASN A 275 -6.35 0.77 -1.21
N VAL A 276 -6.63 1.68 -0.29
CA VAL A 276 -7.96 2.00 0.22
C VAL A 276 -8.92 2.42 -0.90
N VAL A 277 -8.45 3.22 -1.87
CA VAL A 277 -9.26 3.62 -3.03
C VAL A 277 -9.59 2.41 -3.89
N LEU A 278 -8.60 1.54 -4.15
CA LEU A 278 -8.82 0.32 -4.92
C LEU A 278 -9.78 -0.64 -4.20
N GLU A 279 -9.73 -0.70 -2.87
CA GLU A 279 -10.66 -1.47 -2.05
C GLU A 279 -12.07 -0.90 -2.13
N ALA A 280 -12.22 0.41 -1.93
CA ALA A 280 -13.52 1.09 -2.05
C ALA A 280 -14.17 0.79 -3.41
N TYR A 281 -13.40 0.91 -4.48
CA TYR A 281 -13.86 0.62 -5.84
C TYR A 281 -14.25 -0.85 -6.01
N ALA A 282 -13.44 -1.79 -5.52
CA ALA A 282 -13.73 -3.22 -5.57
C ALA A 282 -15.02 -3.57 -4.83
N TYR A 283 -15.24 -2.98 -3.65
CA TYR A 283 -16.45 -3.17 -2.85
C TYR A 283 -17.65 -2.31 -3.29
N GLY A 284 -17.51 -1.55 -4.37
CA GLY A 284 -18.60 -0.72 -4.91
C GLY A 284 -19.02 0.40 -3.95
N ARG A 285 -18.06 1.07 -3.34
CA ARG A 285 -18.30 2.23 -2.47
C ARG A 285 -17.74 3.50 -3.10
N PRO A 286 -18.48 4.62 -3.01
CA PRO A 286 -17.93 5.89 -3.41
C PRO A 286 -16.78 6.26 -2.48
N VAL A 287 -15.79 6.97 -3.01
CA VAL A 287 -14.63 7.44 -2.25
C VAL A 287 -14.34 8.89 -2.59
N ILE A 288 -14.02 9.67 -1.56
CA ILE A 288 -13.45 11.01 -1.69
C ILE A 288 -12.07 11.04 -1.04
N VAL A 289 -11.17 11.79 -1.64
CA VAL A 289 -9.75 11.78 -1.23
C VAL A 289 -9.21 13.20 -1.15
N SER A 290 -8.15 13.38 -0.38
CA SER A 290 -7.36 14.62 -0.45
C SER A 290 -6.74 14.78 -1.84
N ASP A 291 -6.64 16.03 -2.32
CA ASP A 291 -6.05 16.34 -3.62
C ASP A 291 -4.52 16.39 -3.54
N VAL A 292 -3.92 15.23 -3.29
CA VAL A 292 -2.48 15.05 -3.16
C VAL A 292 -1.94 13.98 -4.13
N SER A 293 -0.63 13.85 -4.16
CA SER A 293 0.07 12.87 -4.99
C SER A 293 -0.42 11.43 -4.78
N GLY A 294 -0.48 10.67 -5.86
CA GLY A 294 -0.88 9.26 -5.89
C GLY A 294 -2.39 9.02 -5.90
N GLU A 295 -3.18 9.86 -5.26
CA GLU A 295 -4.64 9.75 -5.23
C GLU A 295 -5.27 10.23 -6.54
N GLN A 296 -4.70 11.26 -7.17
CA GLN A 296 -5.13 11.78 -8.46
C GLN A 296 -5.06 10.76 -9.61
N ASP A 297 -4.17 9.77 -9.50
CA ASP A 297 -4.06 8.69 -10.50
C ASP A 297 -5.30 7.77 -10.51
N LEU A 298 -6.01 7.69 -9.38
CA LEU A 298 -7.17 6.82 -9.19
C LEU A 298 -8.48 7.60 -9.22
N VAL A 299 -8.56 8.71 -8.46
CA VAL A 299 -9.75 9.54 -8.36
C VAL A 299 -9.62 10.71 -9.33
N THR A 300 -9.94 10.46 -10.59
CA THR A 300 -9.78 11.46 -11.69
C THR A 300 -10.83 12.55 -11.68
N ASN A 301 -12.02 12.30 -11.10
CA ASN A 301 -13.08 13.30 -10.98
C ASN A 301 -12.71 14.34 -9.91
N PRO A 302 -12.47 15.61 -10.26
CA PRO A 302 -12.06 16.64 -9.31
C PRO A 302 -13.14 16.95 -8.23
N ARG A 303 -14.42 16.66 -8.51
CA ARG A 303 -15.51 16.83 -7.54
C ARG A 303 -15.48 15.81 -6.39
N LEU A 304 -14.63 14.79 -6.47
CA LEU A 304 -14.39 13.79 -5.43
C LEU A 304 -13.05 14.01 -4.71
N ARG A 305 -12.42 15.15 -4.92
CA ARG A 305 -11.15 15.52 -4.29
C ARG A 305 -11.28 16.79 -3.49
N PHE A 306 -10.58 16.88 -2.36
CA PHE A 306 -10.60 18.02 -1.44
C PHE A 306 -9.20 18.40 -0.95
N GLY A 307 -9.00 19.66 -0.61
CA GLY A 307 -7.74 20.15 -0.05
C GLY A 307 -7.48 19.66 1.37
N VAL A 308 -6.23 19.37 1.68
CA VAL A 308 -5.78 18.80 2.97
C VAL A 308 -6.04 19.66 4.22
N LYS A 309 -6.51 20.90 4.03
CA LYS A 309 -6.82 21.86 5.12
C LYS A 309 -8.24 22.40 5.06
N ASN A 310 -9.05 21.97 4.09
CA ASN A 310 -10.34 22.59 3.76
C ASN A 310 -11.51 21.65 4.08
N PRO A 311 -12.05 21.67 5.31
CA PRO A 311 -13.21 20.85 5.64
C PRO A 311 -14.47 21.19 4.83
N GLU A 312 -14.56 22.42 4.26
CA GLU A 312 -15.64 22.85 3.39
C GLU A 312 -15.68 22.05 2.08
N GLU A 313 -14.53 21.70 1.55
CA GLU A 313 -14.44 20.93 0.30
C GLU A 313 -14.88 19.48 0.53
N ILE A 314 -14.75 18.95 1.75
CA ILE A 314 -15.32 17.64 2.13
C ILE A 314 -16.85 17.70 2.02
N ASP A 315 -17.46 18.76 2.54
CA ASP A 315 -18.91 18.97 2.46
C ASP A 315 -19.39 19.08 1.00
N ALA A 316 -18.62 19.79 0.17
CA ALA A 316 -18.91 19.87 -1.27
C ALA A 316 -18.85 18.52 -1.98
N CYS A 317 -17.86 17.69 -1.67
CA CYS A 317 -17.77 16.33 -2.19
C CYS A 317 -18.95 15.44 -1.74
N ILE A 318 -19.32 15.54 -0.44
CA ILE A 318 -20.45 14.78 0.12
C ILE A 318 -21.76 15.20 -0.58
N LYS A 319 -22.02 16.49 -0.70
CA LYS A 319 -23.20 17.02 -1.40
C LYS A 319 -23.24 16.55 -2.84
N TYR A 320 -22.12 16.62 -3.55
CA TYR A 320 -22.04 16.12 -4.93
C TYR A 320 -22.51 14.67 -5.04
N ILE A 321 -22.06 13.78 -4.15
CA ILE A 321 -22.48 12.36 -4.17
C ILE A 321 -23.96 12.23 -3.83
N GLN A 322 -24.47 13.02 -2.88
CA GLN A 322 -25.87 12.98 -2.46
C GLN A 322 -26.85 13.52 -3.53
N GLU A 323 -26.38 14.43 -4.37
CA GLU A 323 -27.16 15.03 -5.47
C GLU A 323 -27.22 14.14 -6.73
N LEU A 324 -26.40 13.08 -6.80
CA LEU A 324 -26.47 12.14 -7.91
C LEU A 324 -27.80 11.37 -7.88
N ASP A 325 -28.49 11.29 -9.01
CA ASP A 325 -29.58 10.35 -9.18
C ASP A 325 -29.09 8.90 -9.14
N ASP A 326 -30.03 7.94 -9.02
CA ASP A 326 -29.70 6.51 -8.87
C ASP A 326 -28.89 5.98 -10.07
N ASP A 327 -29.16 6.46 -11.28
CA ASP A 327 -28.46 6.03 -12.50
C ASP A 327 -27.03 6.58 -12.57
N SER A 328 -26.86 7.85 -12.26
CA SER A 328 -25.53 8.50 -12.19
C SER A 328 -24.68 7.93 -11.08
N TYR A 329 -25.28 7.65 -9.92
CA TYR A 329 -24.59 6.99 -8.80
C TYR A 329 -24.14 5.57 -9.18
N SER A 330 -25.04 4.77 -9.75
CA SER A 330 -24.74 3.41 -10.19
C SER A 330 -23.65 3.41 -11.25
N ARG A 331 -23.70 4.33 -12.20
CA ARG A 331 -22.66 4.49 -13.24
C ARG A 331 -21.31 4.82 -12.65
N LEU A 332 -21.22 5.75 -11.69
CA LEU A 332 -19.98 6.09 -10.97
C LEU A 332 -19.37 4.84 -10.32
N ILE A 333 -20.17 4.06 -9.61
CA ILE A 333 -19.70 2.84 -8.91
C ILE A 333 -19.21 1.78 -9.91
N GLU A 334 -19.95 1.56 -10.99
CA GLU A 334 -19.59 0.56 -12.01
C GLU A 334 -18.33 0.95 -12.79
N GLU A 335 -18.16 2.22 -13.13
CA GLU A 335 -16.94 2.72 -13.78
C GLU A 335 -15.72 2.52 -12.88
N ASN A 336 -15.83 2.85 -11.59
CA ASN A 336 -14.78 2.64 -10.60
C ASN A 336 -14.41 1.15 -10.47
N ARG A 337 -15.40 0.25 -10.45
CA ARG A 337 -15.17 -1.20 -10.43
C ARG A 337 -14.44 -1.69 -11.69
N LYS A 338 -14.85 -1.21 -12.86
CA LYS A 338 -14.18 -1.56 -14.13
C LYS A 338 -12.71 -1.19 -14.12
N VAL A 339 -12.34 -0.03 -13.54
CA VAL A 339 -10.94 0.38 -13.38
C VAL A 339 -10.14 -0.68 -12.60
N VAL A 340 -10.67 -1.18 -11.47
CA VAL A 340 -9.97 -2.20 -10.68
C VAL A 340 -9.82 -3.50 -11.46
N LEU A 341 -10.89 -3.98 -12.07
CA LEU A 341 -10.89 -5.26 -12.80
C LEU A 341 -9.95 -5.22 -14.01
N GLN A 342 -9.93 -4.12 -14.74
CA GLN A 342 -9.16 -4.00 -15.97
C GLN A 342 -7.69 -3.65 -15.73
N ASP A 343 -7.39 -2.78 -14.76
CA ASP A 343 -6.07 -2.17 -14.64
C ASP A 343 -5.30 -2.55 -13.38
N TYR A 344 -5.98 -3.07 -12.36
CA TYR A 344 -5.41 -3.32 -11.04
C TYR A 344 -5.59 -4.77 -10.57
N SER A 345 -5.62 -5.76 -11.48
CA SER A 345 -5.67 -7.16 -11.10
C SER A 345 -4.31 -7.66 -10.57
N ILE A 346 -4.35 -8.58 -9.59
CA ILE A 346 -3.15 -9.25 -9.07
C ILE A 346 -2.36 -9.89 -10.21
N GLU A 347 -3.05 -10.53 -11.15
CA GLU A 347 -2.43 -11.17 -12.30
C GLU A 347 -1.61 -10.19 -13.14
N LYS A 348 -2.20 -9.03 -13.46
CA LYS A 348 -1.55 -7.99 -14.28
C LYS A 348 -0.32 -7.44 -13.57
N MET A 349 -0.43 -7.17 -12.26
CA MET A 349 0.69 -6.73 -11.43
C MET A 349 1.80 -7.79 -11.40
N ALA A 350 1.47 -9.02 -11.05
CA ALA A 350 2.45 -10.09 -10.89
C ALA A 350 3.16 -10.43 -12.20
N LYS A 351 2.44 -10.50 -13.32
CA LYS A 351 3.04 -10.69 -14.65
C LYS A 351 3.98 -9.54 -15.03
N SER A 352 3.62 -8.30 -14.68
CA SER A 352 4.48 -7.13 -14.94
C SER A 352 5.78 -7.18 -14.13
N PHE A 353 5.72 -7.60 -12.87
CA PHE A 353 6.93 -7.85 -12.08
C PHE A 353 7.76 -8.98 -12.69
N TYR A 354 7.14 -10.12 -12.98
CA TYR A 354 7.85 -11.29 -13.49
C TYR A 354 8.55 -11.02 -14.82
N ALA A 355 7.95 -10.26 -15.71
CA ALA A 355 8.56 -9.87 -16.99
C ALA A 355 9.88 -9.09 -16.81
N ILE A 356 10.07 -8.41 -15.68
CA ILE A 356 11.32 -7.70 -15.36
C ILE A 356 12.25 -8.62 -14.56
N LEU A 357 11.72 -9.37 -13.60
CA LEU A 357 12.52 -10.17 -12.67
C LEU A 357 13.08 -11.46 -13.32
N SER A 358 12.49 -11.93 -14.42
CA SER A 358 12.92 -13.13 -15.14
C SER A 358 13.98 -12.86 -16.22
N GLN A 359 14.29 -11.58 -16.52
CA GLN A 359 15.35 -11.20 -17.45
C GLN A 359 16.73 -11.46 -16.84
#